data_e20d14049f82df34ba1f32c7e5c579c0
#
_entry.id   e20d14049f82df34ba1f32c7e5c579c0
#
_cell.length_a   1.000
_cell.length_b   1.000
_cell.length_c   1.000
_cell.angle_alpha   90.00
_cell.angle_beta   90.00
_cell.angle_gamma   90.00
#
_symmetry.space_group_name_H-M   'P 1'
#
loop_
_entity.id
_entity.type
_entity.pdbx_description
1 polymer ?
#
loop_
_entity_poly.entity_id
_entity_poly.type
_entity_poly.pdbx_seq_one_letter_code
_entity_poly.pdbx_strand_id
1 'polypeptide(L)' 'MNDQTKLVFALEHIAHLHDLIEDNYWDDYLRENLESMEYVLESQLEHILREKRLR' A
#
# COMPACT_ATOMS: atom_id res chain seq x y z
N MET A 1 11.95 -10.36 8.62
CA MET A 1 11.28 -9.06 8.44
C MET A 1 9.94 -9.09 9.14
N ASN A 2 9.64 -8.08 9.97
CA ASN A 2 8.38 -8.08 10.70
C ASN A 2 7.23 -7.55 9.82
N ASP A 3 6.01 -7.67 10.32
CA ASP A 3 4.84 -7.30 9.55
C ASP A 3 4.80 -5.82 9.18
N GLN A 4 5.25 -4.96 10.10
CA GLN A 4 5.31 -3.53 9.82
C GLN A 4 6.22 -3.21 8.64
N THR A 5 7.40 -3.81 8.62
CA THR A 5 8.36 -3.59 7.53
C THR A 5 7.83 -4.12 6.21
N LYS A 6 7.16 -5.28 6.24
CA LYS A 6 6.57 -5.84 5.03
C LYS A 6 5.50 -4.91 4.45
N LEU A 7 4.67 -4.34 5.31
CA LEU A 7 3.63 -3.42 4.87
C LEU A 7 4.21 -2.15 4.27
N VAL A 8 5.26 -1.60 4.88
CA VAL A 8 5.93 -0.41 4.35
C VAL A 8 6.51 -0.68 2.97
N PHE A 9 7.19 -1.83 2.80
CA PHE A 9 7.74 -2.19 1.50
C PHE A 9 6.65 -2.41 0.46
N ALA A 10 5.54 -3.05 0.87
CA ALA A 10 4.43 -3.25 -0.06
C ALA A 10 3.87 -1.92 -0.54
N LEU A 11 3.71 -0.96 0.37
CA LEU A 11 3.22 0.37 -0.01
C LEU A 11 4.19 1.10 -0.93
N GLU A 12 5.50 0.95 -0.70
CA GLU A 12 6.51 1.54 -1.58
C GLU A 12 6.43 0.94 -2.98
N HIS A 13 6.20 -0.36 -3.08
CA HIS A 13 6.07 -1.03 -4.37
C HIS A 13 4.83 -0.55 -5.11
N ILE A 14 3.74 -0.32 -4.38
CA ILE A 14 2.52 0.22 -4.98
C ILE A 14 2.76 1.62 -5.53
N ALA A 15 3.51 2.44 -4.80
CA ALA A 15 3.87 3.78 -5.28
C ALA A 15 4.66 3.70 -6.58
N HIS A 16 5.60 2.77 -6.68
CA HIS A 16 6.35 2.56 -7.92
C HIS A 16 5.44 2.07 -9.04
N LEU A 17 4.47 1.21 -8.73
CA LEU A 17 3.53 0.73 -9.74
C LEU A 17 2.68 1.87 -10.29
N HIS A 18 2.28 2.81 -9.47
CA HIS A 18 1.53 3.98 -9.95
C HIS A 18 2.33 4.72 -11.04
N ASP A 19 3.62 4.91 -10.82
CA ASP A 19 4.49 5.56 -11.80
C ASP A 19 4.60 4.74 -13.08
N LEU A 20 4.74 3.42 -12.93
CA LEU A 20 4.95 2.54 -14.08
C LEU A 20 3.71 2.38 -14.95
N ILE A 21 2.52 2.56 -14.39
CA ILE A 21 1.29 2.41 -15.16
C ILE A 21 0.74 3.74 -15.68
N GLU A 22 1.42 4.85 -15.43
CA GLU A 22 0.92 6.19 -15.75
C GLU A 22 0.46 6.35 -17.19
N ASP A 23 1.18 5.78 -18.15
CA ASP A 23 0.83 5.88 -19.55
C ASP A 23 0.24 4.59 -20.10
N ASN A 24 -0.21 3.70 -19.22
CA ASN A 24 -0.78 2.42 -19.63
C ASN A 24 -2.20 2.61 -20.15
N TYR A 25 -2.56 1.79 -21.13
CA TYR A 25 -3.90 1.83 -21.73
C TYR A 25 -5.01 1.61 -20.70
N TRP A 26 -4.75 0.77 -19.69
CA TRP A 26 -5.73 0.49 -18.63
C TRP A 26 -5.37 1.18 -17.32
N ASP A 27 -4.77 2.35 -17.43
CA ASP A 27 -4.31 3.12 -16.26
C ASP A 27 -5.41 3.29 -15.21
N ASP A 28 -6.60 3.74 -15.63
CA ASP A 28 -7.70 3.98 -14.68
C ASP A 28 -8.09 2.73 -13.90
N TYR A 29 -8.21 1.61 -14.59
CA TYR A 29 -8.55 0.34 -13.96
C TYR A 29 -7.47 -0.11 -12.98
N LEU A 30 -6.22 -0.05 -13.42
CA LEU A 30 -5.10 -0.47 -12.60
C LEU A 30 -4.94 0.44 -11.38
N ARG A 31 -5.15 1.73 -11.56
CA ARG A 31 -5.04 2.69 -10.46
C ARG A 31 -6.08 2.40 -9.39
N GLU A 32 -7.33 2.13 -9.78
CA GLU A 32 -8.37 1.79 -8.82
C GLU A 32 -8.00 0.57 -7.99
N ASN A 33 -7.46 -0.46 -8.63
CA ASN A 33 -7.05 -1.65 -7.92
C ASN A 33 -5.90 -1.38 -6.96
N LEU A 34 -4.93 -0.57 -7.38
CA LEU A 34 -3.80 -0.20 -6.53
C LEU A 34 -4.26 0.63 -5.33
N GLU A 35 -5.20 1.55 -5.54
CA GLU A 35 -5.72 2.37 -4.46
C GLU A 35 -6.47 1.53 -3.43
N SER A 36 -7.23 0.52 -3.87
CA SER A 36 -7.91 -0.40 -2.97
C SER A 36 -6.92 -1.17 -2.11
N MET A 37 -5.84 -1.68 -2.73
CA MET A 37 -4.79 -2.39 -2.02
C MET A 37 -4.08 -1.47 -1.03
N GLU A 38 -3.78 -0.25 -1.46
CA GLU A 38 -3.15 0.76 -0.62
C GLU A 38 -3.96 1.01 0.64
N TYR A 39 -5.27 1.19 0.47
CA TYR A 39 -6.16 1.45 1.59
C TYR A 39 -6.10 0.32 2.62
N VAL A 40 -6.17 -0.92 2.16
CA VAL A 40 -6.13 -2.07 3.06
C VAL A 40 -4.79 -2.15 3.78
N LEU A 41 -3.70 -1.97 3.06
CA LEU A 41 -2.36 -2.03 3.65
C LEU A 41 -2.13 -0.91 4.65
N GLU A 42 -2.58 0.30 4.34
CA GLU A 42 -2.47 1.42 5.26
C GLU A 42 -3.29 1.19 6.52
N SER A 43 -4.49 0.61 6.37
CA SER A 43 -5.32 0.28 7.52
C SER A 43 -4.66 -0.74 8.44
N GLN A 44 -4.02 -1.75 7.84
CA GLN A 44 -3.30 -2.75 8.62
C GLN A 44 -2.11 -2.13 9.35
N LEU A 45 -1.38 -1.26 8.67
CA LEU A 45 -0.23 -0.60 9.28
C LEU A 45 -0.67 0.29 10.45
N GLU A 46 -1.73 1.05 10.25
CA GLU A 46 -2.28 1.89 11.31
C GLU A 46 -2.68 1.06 12.53
N HIS A 47 -3.30 -0.09 12.30
CA HIS A 47 -3.69 -0.98 13.38
C HIS A 47 -2.48 -1.48 14.18
N ILE A 48 -1.42 -1.87 13.49
CA ILE A 48 -0.19 -2.34 14.13
C ILE A 48 0.44 -1.22 14.98
N LEU A 49 0.52 -0.02 14.42
CA LEU A 49 1.09 1.12 15.14
C LEU A 49 0.26 1.50 16.36
N ARG A 50 -1.05 1.40 16.23
CA ARG A 50 -1.96 1.69 17.34
C ARG A 50 -1.77 0.70 18.48
N GLU A 51 -1.63 -0.57 18.17
CA GLU A 51 -1.38 -1.59 19.18
C GLU A 51 -0.07 -1.35 19.93
N LYS A 52 0.95 -0.93 19.21
CA LYS A 52 2.23 -0.62 19.83
C LYS A 52 2.15 0.54 20.81
N ARG A 53 1.30 1.52 20.51
CA ARG A 53 1.11 2.67 21.39
C ARG A 53 0.40 2.31 22.68
N LEU A 54 -0.46 1.30 22.64
CA LEU A 54 -1.23 0.89 23.80
C LEU A 54 -0.44 0.03 24.78
N ARG A 55 0.76 -0.40 24.38
CA ARG A 55 1.66 -1.15 25.24
C ARG A 55 2.69 -0.19 25.83
#